data_83986812e12a7b2c41aa36485c83d407
#
_entry.id   83986812e12a7b2c41aa36485c83d407
#
_cell.length_a   1.000
_cell.length_b   1.000
_cell.length_c   1.000
_cell.angle_alpha   90.00
_cell.angle_beta   90.00
_cell.angle_gamma   90.00
#
_symmetry.space_group_name_H-M   'P 1'
#
loop_
_entity.id
_entity.type
_entity.pdbx_description
1 polymer ?
#
loop_
_entity_poly.entity_id
_entity_poly.type
_entity_poly.pdbx_seq_one_letter_code
_entity_poly.pdbx_strand_id
1 'polypeptide(L)'
;MTVHDLGTDTVDGTVDAELVVIGAGPAGIVTALEAAGHGIDVVLVESGEVGYEPSLQDLSAAAAWDPTRHAPMPIAVRRQVGGTSTIWGGRCVPYDPVDFEDRPFVESSSWPVTYDEMAAYFPRACDWLVCGRAMFDASGLPDAPPSIVPGLDDGDVTTSSLERWSLPTDFGTTYLHQLTHVANLRLLTGVTATRIVVPGEHGAADHLEARTLAGGRVTFHASAFVVACGGLESTRLLMSSPGPHGGQLGGESGHLGRWYMAHAEGVIANFRFTTPAERTVFDYELDVDGVYVRRRFAFTEEFQLRHELPNIAGWIANPELPDASHRDGKLSFVYLALESPLGPVFAPDAQRLSLTGVDLPGTPYGGSAVSPLREHLRNIVRQPVSTGRFVADFGTRRVLARNRKAPGFFVHNGHNVYPMQYHGEHLPNPASQVRLSRQVDRLGRPMLDIDLRFTDADVDGVVRAHRHWDDHLRASGVGRLEYLYDDLHEAVDRRLGGGFHQVGTTRMSAMPADGVVDANLAVHGVGNVFVASSSTFVTSGQANSTFMIVAFALRLADHLRGVLRH
;
A
#
# COMPACT_ATOMS: atom_id res chain seq x y z
N MET A 1 -4.65 13.74 28.74
CA MET A 1 -3.46 12.94 28.31
C MET A 1 -3.86 11.49 28.48
N THR A 2 -4.22 10.81 27.38
CA THR A 2 -4.84 9.49 27.47
C THR A 2 -4.25 8.52 26.43
N VAL A 3 -2.91 8.38 26.43
CA VAL A 3 -2.29 7.12 26.00
C VAL A 3 -2.19 6.28 27.27
N HIS A 4 -2.87 5.15 27.29
CA HIS A 4 -2.68 4.16 28.33
C HIS A 4 -1.86 3.01 27.73
N ASP A 5 -0.58 2.97 28.06
CA ASP A 5 0.27 1.81 27.79
C ASP A 5 -0.15 0.69 28.75
N LEU A 6 -0.79 -0.33 28.19
CA LEU A 6 -1.19 -1.53 28.91
C LEU A 6 -0.20 -2.69 28.69
N GLY A 7 0.85 -2.50 27.88
CA GLY A 7 1.80 -3.56 27.52
C GLY A 7 2.49 -4.23 28.71
N THR A 8 2.65 -3.49 29.82
CA THR A 8 3.22 -3.98 31.08
C THR A 8 2.20 -4.50 32.08
N ASP A 9 0.89 -4.33 31.81
CA ASP A 9 -0.16 -4.73 32.73
C ASP A 9 -0.37 -6.23 32.75
N THR A 10 -0.40 -6.78 33.95
CA THR A 10 -0.70 -8.20 34.22
C THR A 10 -2.13 -8.40 34.77
N VAL A 11 -2.89 -7.30 34.92
CA VAL A 11 -4.22 -7.30 35.55
C VAL A 11 -5.30 -7.36 34.48
N ASP A 12 -6.35 -8.14 34.77
CA ASP A 12 -7.55 -8.23 33.93
C ASP A 12 -8.39 -6.95 34.08
N GLY A 13 -8.94 -6.44 32.96
CA GLY A 13 -9.73 -5.21 32.92
C GLY A 13 -10.90 -5.26 31.94
N THR A 14 -11.88 -4.39 32.17
CA THR A 14 -13.01 -4.17 31.26
C THR A 14 -13.06 -2.70 30.86
N VAL A 15 -13.31 -2.44 29.58
CA VAL A 15 -13.39 -1.10 28.99
C VAL A 15 -14.68 -0.99 28.18
N ASP A 16 -15.49 0.03 28.46
CA ASP A 16 -16.72 0.32 27.73
C ASP A 16 -16.54 1.53 26.80
N ALA A 17 -17.15 1.51 25.63
CA ALA A 17 -17.19 2.60 24.66
C ALA A 17 -18.45 2.50 23.76
N GLU A 18 -18.77 3.54 23.00
CA GLU A 18 -19.75 3.43 21.92
C GLU A 18 -19.14 2.73 20.69
N LEU A 19 -17.85 3.00 20.42
CA LEU A 19 -17.10 2.44 19.29
C LEU A 19 -15.73 1.95 19.74
N VAL A 20 -15.38 0.71 19.41
CA VAL A 20 -14.02 0.18 19.53
C VAL A 20 -13.41 0.04 18.13
N VAL A 21 -12.29 0.74 17.89
CA VAL A 21 -11.49 0.64 16.66
C VAL A 21 -10.22 -0.15 16.97
N ILE A 22 -9.96 -1.22 16.21
CA ILE A 22 -8.90 -2.18 16.46
C ILE A 22 -7.79 -2.00 15.43
N GLY A 23 -6.65 -1.45 15.84
CA GLY A 23 -5.49 -1.10 15.03
C GLY A 23 -5.38 0.40 14.78
N ALA A 24 -4.23 0.99 15.16
CA ALA A 24 -3.91 2.41 14.99
C ALA A 24 -3.04 2.67 13.75
N GLY A 25 -3.33 1.99 12.64
CA GLY A 25 -2.84 2.34 11.30
C GLY A 25 -3.68 3.47 10.67
N PRO A 26 -3.40 3.87 9.41
CA PRO A 26 -4.13 4.95 8.74
C PRO A 26 -5.66 4.81 8.78
N ALA A 27 -6.19 3.61 8.47
CA ALA A 27 -7.62 3.36 8.53
C ALA A 27 -8.21 3.60 9.92
N GLY A 28 -7.58 3.01 10.95
CA GLY A 28 -8.06 3.10 12.32
C GLY A 28 -7.96 4.52 12.89
N ILE A 29 -6.87 5.24 12.63
CA ILE A 29 -6.68 6.63 13.06
C ILE A 29 -7.73 7.54 12.43
N VAL A 30 -7.95 7.43 11.12
CA VAL A 30 -8.98 8.23 10.41
C VAL A 30 -10.36 7.92 10.95
N THR A 31 -10.75 6.64 11.03
CA THR A 31 -12.06 6.23 11.54
C THR A 31 -12.28 6.71 12.98
N ALA A 32 -11.28 6.56 13.85
CA ALA A 32 -11.41 6.92 15.25
C ALA A 32 -11.54 8.43 15.47
N LEU A 33 -10.71 9.24 14.80
CA LEU A 33 -10.73 10.69 14.91
C LEU A 33 -11.97 11.31 14.28
N GLU A 34 -12.42 10.82 13.11
CA GLU A 34 -13.66 11.27 12.47
C GLU A 34 -14.89 10.90 13.33
N ALA A 35 -14.96 9.66 13.82
CA ALA A 35 -16.04 9.24 14.71
C ALA A 35 -16.08 10.07 16.01
N ALA A 36 -14.92 10.32 16.63
CA ALA A 36 -14.83 11.20 17.79
C ALA A 36 -15.24 12.64 17.45
N GLY A 37 -14.90 13.15 16.27
CA GLY A 37 -15.36 14.43 15.75
C GLY A 37 -16.89 14.51 15.60
N HIS A 38 -17.56 13.39 15.38
CA HIS A 38 -19.02 13.26 15.40
C HIS A 38 -19.61 13.12 16.82
N GLY A 39 -18.78 13.19 17.86
CA GLY A 39 -19.20 13.10 19.27
C GLY A 39 -19.37 11.68 19.81
N ILE A 40 -18.94 10.64 19.07
CA ILE A 40 -18.96 9.24 19.50
C ILE A 40 -17.85 9.00 20.53
N ASP A 41 -18.11 8.25 21.63
CA ASP A 41 -17.07 7.80 22.57
C ASP A 41 -16.29 6.65 21.95
N VAL A 42 -14.99 6.88 21.68
CA VAL A 42 -14.14 5.96 20.91
C VAL A 42 -13.01 5.42 21.78
N VAL A 43 -12.79 4.11 21.69
CA VAL A 43 -11.55 3.46 22.13
C VAL A 43 -10.79 2.96 20.90
N LEU A 44 -9.56 3.43 20.72
CA LEU A 44 -8.63 2.97 19.71
C LEU A 44 -7.61 2.03 20.36
N VAL A 45 -7.62 0.76 19.95
CA VAL A 45 -6.76 -0.30 20.49
C VAL A 45 -5.62 -0.57 19.53
N GLU A 46 -4.38 -0.49 20.00
CA GLU A 46 -3.18 -0.80 19.21
C GLU A 46 -2.36 -1.89 19.88
N SER A 47 -1.98 -2.89 19.09
CA SER A 47 -1.14 -3.99 19.55
C SER A 47 0.30 -3.57 19.80
N GLY A 48 0.81 -2.62 19.03
CA GLY A 48 2.14 -2.01 19.19
C GLY A 48 2.14 -0.85 20.19
N GLU A 49 3.30 -0.23 20.32
CA GLU A 49 3.50 1.00 21.09
C GLU A 49 3.52 2.23 20.18
N VAL A 50 3.69 3.42 20.76
CA VAL A 50 3.93 4.66 19.99
C VAL A 50 5.22 4.54 19.17
N GLY A 51 6.26 3.88 19.73
CA GLY A 51 7.52 3.56 19.06
C GLY A 51 7.57 2.12 18.55
N TYR A 52 8.62 1.82 17.79
CA TYR A 52 8.88 0.46 17.31
C TYR A 52 9.38 -0.44 18.44
N GLU A 53 8.70 -1.57 18.64
CA GLU A 53 9.05 -2.58 19.65
C GLU A 53 9.20 -3.96 18.98
N PRO A 54 10.43 -4.52 18.91
CA PRO A 54 10.69 -5.78 18.24
C PRO A 54 9.82 -6.94 18.74
N SER A 55 9.61 -7.05 20.04
CA SER A 55 8.85 -8.14 20.66
C SER A 55 7.37 -8.15 20.27
N LEU A 56 6.81 -6.96 20.01
CA LEU A 56 5.45 -6.79 19.50
C LEU A 56 5.40 -6.99 17.98
N GLN A 57 6.45 -6.55 17.27
CA GLN A 57 6.56 -6.75 15.82
C GLN A 57 6.58 -8.24 15.45
N ASP A 58 7.22 -9.09 16.25
CA ASP A 58 7.27 -10.54 16.03
C ASP A 58 5.88 -11.21 16.02
N LEU A 59 4.87 -10.61 16.65
CA LEU A 59 3.49 -11.09 16.58
C LEU A 59 2.88 -11.03 15.16
N SER A 60 3.52 -10.33 14.22
CA SER A 60 3.14 -10.28 12.80
C SER A 60 3.69 -11.43 11.97
N ALA A 61 4.57 -12.28 12.53
CA ALA A 61 5.16 -13.39 11.79
C ALA A 61 4.10 -14.36 11.27
N ALA A 62 4.28 -14.83 10.03
CA ALA A 62 3.52 -15.94 9.47
C ALA A 62 4.17 -17.27 9.84
N ALA A 63 3.38 -18.34 9.88
CA ALA A 63 3.85 -19.71 10.14
C ALA A 63 4.52 -20.31 8.90
N ALA A 64 3.91 -20.08 7.74
CA ALA A 64 4.42 -20.55 6.46
C ALA A 64 4.10 -19.57 5.34
N TRP A 65 5.04 -19.40 4.41
CA TRP A 65 4.86 -18.66 3.17
C TRP A 65 5.92 -19.12 2.16
N ASP A 66 5.70 -18.84 0.88
CA ASP A 66 6.72 -19.03 -0.15
C ASP A 66 7.64 -17.78 -0.19
N PRO A 67 8.92 -17.88 0.22
CA PRO A 67 9.84 -16.75 0.24
C PRO A 67 10.21 -16.24 -1.16
N THR A 68 9.86 -16.94 -2.24
CA THR A 68 10.04 -16.48 -3.62
C THR A 68 8.84 -15.66 -4.12
N ARG A 69 7.71 -15.71 -3.41
CA ARG A 69 6.46 -15.02 -3.79
C ARG A 69 5.99 -14.00 -2.76
N HIS A 70 6.41 -14.09 -1.52
CA HIS A 70 5.92 -13.22 -0.47
C HIS A 70 7.05 -12.73 0.46
N ALA A 71 7.10 -11.41 0.67
CA ALA A 71 8.04 -10.81 1.62
C ALA A 71 7.74 -11.23 3.06
N PRO A 72 8.77 -11.36 3.92
CA PRO A 72 8.54 -11.66 5.33
C PRO A 72 7.61 -10.62 5.98
N MET A 73 6.57 -11.08 6.66
CA MET A 73 5.56 -10.21 7.29
C MET A 73 6.17 -9.14 8.22
N PRO A 74 7.20 -9.42 9.06
CA PRO A 74 7.82 -8.39 9.90
C PRO A 74 8.48 -7.23 9.13
N ILE A 75 8.78 -7.44 7.83
CA ILE A 75 9.32 -6.39 6.94
C ILE A 75 8.16 -5.68 6.21
N ALA A 76 7.14 -6.44 5.81
CA ALA A 76 6.04 -5.95 4.98
C ALA A 76 5.06 -5.05 5.75
N VAL A 77 4.88 -5.26 7.05
CA VAL A 77 3.95 -4.52 7.89
C VAL A 77 4.65 -3.91 9.11
N ARG A 78 3.99 -2.94 9.76
CA ARG A 78 4.49 -2.34 10.98
C ARG A 78 3.41 -2.37 12.08
N ARG A 79 3.78 -2.91 13.25
CA ARG A 79 2.93 -3.00 14.43
C ARG A 79 3.36 -1.91 15.43
N GLN A 80 2.76 -0.75 15.27
CA GLN A 80 2.91 0.43 16.13
C GLN A 80 1.85 1.47 15.79
N VAL A 81 1.68 2.50 16.63
CA VAL A 81 0.83 3.66 16.30
C VAL A 81 1.31 4.32 15.00
N GLY A 82 0.41 4.50 14.05
CA GLY A 82 0.70 4.91 12.67
C GLY A 82 0.76 3.72 11.70
N GLY A 83 0.91 2.48 12.20
CA GLY A 83 0.97 1.28 11.36
C GLY A 83 2.05 1.38 10.29
N THR A 84 1.82 0.79 9.13
CA THR A 84 2.77 0.75 8.01
C THR A 84 3.05 2.13 7.39
N SER A 85 2.25 3.19 7.71
CA SER A 85 2.59 4.56 7.29
C SER A 85 3.89 5.10 7.91
N THR A 86 4.40 4.48 8.95
CA THR A 86 5.70 4.84 9.56
C THR A 86 6.90 4.44 8.71
N ILE A 87 6.70 3.53 7.73
CA ILE A 87 7.76 3.01 6.84
C ILE A 87 7.40 3.11 5.35
N TRP A 88 6.30 3.74 4.98
CA TRP A 88 5.86 3.85 3.59
C TRP A 88 6.64 4.87 2.76
N GLY A 89 6.50 4.79 1.43
CA GLY A 89 7.09 5.77 0.51
C GLY A 89 6.27 7.06 0.33
N GLY A 90 5.09 7.16 0.93
CA GLY A 90 4.21 8.35 0.86
C GLY A 90 3.50 8.53 -0.49
N ARG A 91 3.48 7.54 -1.37
CA ARG A 91 2.78 7.61 -2.67
C ARG A 91 1.27 7.58 -2.47
N CYS A 92 0.60 8.62 -2.97
CA CYS A 92 -0.84 8.82 -2.90
C CYS A 92 -1.42 8.91 -4.32
N VAL A 93 -2.26 7.94 -4.66
CA VAL A 93 -2.97 7.88 -5.94
C VAL A 93 -4.24 7.06 -5.73
N PRO A 94 -5.41 7.54 -6.20
CA PRO A 94 -6.64 6.76 -6.15
C PRO A 94 -6.58 5.58 -7.11
N TYR A 95 -7.50 4.64 -6.96
CA TYR A 95 -7.81 3.69 -8.01
C TYR A 95 -8.41 4.43 -9.21
N ASP A 96 -8.19 3.89 -10.39
CA ASP A 96 -8.70 4.45 -11.64
C ASP A 96 -10.20 4.04 -11.82
N PRO A 97 -11.00 4.78 -12.61
CA PRO A 97 -12.40 4.40 -12.88
C PRO A 97 -12.58 2.96 -13.34
N VAL A 98 -11.68 2.48 -14.21
CA VAL A 98 -11.70 1.10 -14.75
C VAL A 98 -11.61 0.01 -13.67
N ASP A 99 -11.04 0.32 -12.50
CA ASP A 99 -10.95 -0.65 -11.40
C ASP A 99 -12.32 -0.97 -10.79
N PHE A 100 -13.29 -0.06 -10.94
CA PHE A 100 -14.67 -0.21 -10.42
C PHE A 100 -15.65 -0.75 -11.46
N GLU A 101 -15.23 -0.83 -12.72
CA GLU A 101 -16.07 -1.36 -13.79
C GLU A 101 -16.17 -2.89 -13.71
N ASP A 102 -17.33 -3.41 -14.14
CA ASP A 102 -17.51 -4.84 -14.36
C ASP A 102 -16.78 -5.27 -15.63
N ARG A 103 -15.63 -5.89 -15.46
CA ARG A 103 -14.75 -6.31 -16.57
C ARG A 103 -14.92 -7.79 -16.84
N PRO A 104 -15.59 -8.21 -17.94
CA PRO A 104 -15.87 -9.62 -18.21
C PRO A 104 -14.64 -10.54 -18.28
N PHE A 105 -13.47 -9.96 -18.55
CA PHE A 105 -12.18 -10.68 -18.59
C PHE A 105 -11.47 -10.73 -17.23
N VAL A 106 -12.03 -10.12 -16.18
CA VAL A 106 -11.51 -10.15 -14.80
C VAL A 106 -12.51 -10.86 -13.92
N GLU A 107 -12.14 -12.02 -13.40
CA GLU A 107 -13.04 -12.83 -12.58
C GLU A 107 -13.52 -12.04 -11.35
N SER A 108 -14.84 -11.98 -11.17
CA SER A 108 -15.46 -11.37 -9.98
C SER A 108 -14.97 -9.93 -9.69
N SER A 109 -14.90 -9.06 -10.72
CA SER A 109 -14.43 -7.67 -10.59
C SER A 109 -15.49 -6.68 -10.08
N SER A 110 -16.76 -7.09 -9.94
CA SER A 110 -17.86 -6.19 -9.59
C SER A 110 -17.76 -5.64 -8.16
N TRP A 111 -17.62 -4.32 -8.05
CA TRP A 111 -17.64 -3.61 -6.78
C TRP A 111 -19.08 -3.23 -6.39
N PRO A 112 -19.49 -3.35 -5.11
CA PRO A 112 -20.81 -2.90 -4.65
C PRO A 112 -20.88 -1.38 -4.41
N VAL A 113 -19.84 -0.63 -4.76
CA VAL A 113 -19.74 0.83 -4.71
C VAL A 113 -19.19 1.34 -6.04
N THR A 114 -19.58 2.55 -6.44
CA THR A 114 -19.10 3.15 -7.70
C THR A 114 -17.84 4.01 -7.48
N TYR A 115 -17.11 4.28 -8.58
CA TYR A 115 -16.00 5.23 -8.55
C TYR A 115 -16.45 6.62 -8.07
N ASP A 116 -17.58 7.14 -8.55
CA ASP A 116 -18.08 8.47 -8.21
C ASP A 116 -18.44 8.60 -6.73
N GLU A 117 -19.03 7.55 -6.13
CA GLU A 117 -19.26 7.51 -4.68
C GLU A 117 -17.95 7.64 -3.90
N MET A 118 -16.89 6.96 -4.34
CA MET A 118 -15.59 7.02 -3.68
C MET A 118 -14.85 8.33 -3.97
N ALA A 119 -14.97 8.87 -5.19
CA ALA A 119 -14.34 10.13 -5.58
C ALA A 119 -14.82 11.32 -4.75
N ALA A 120 -16.06 11.28 -4.24
CA ALA A 120 -16.57 12.29 -3.31
C ALA A 120 -15.73 12.41 -2.01
N TYR A 121 -15.02 11.37 -1.62
CA TYR A 121 -14.14 11.35 -0.44
C TYR A 121 -12.67 11.74 -0.74
N PHE A 122 -12.28 11.85 -2.01
CA PHE A 122 -10.87 12.11 -2.36
C PHE A 122 -10.33 13.45 -1.81
N PRO A 123 -11.08 14.56 -1.81
CA PRO A 123 -10.60 15.81 -1.19
C PRO A 123 -10.27 15.62 0.30
N ARG A 124 -11.16 15.01 1.08
CA ARG A 124 -10.92 14.72 2.50
C ARG A 124 -9.75 13.72 2.69
N ALA A 125 -9.66 12.72 1.82
CA ALA A 125 -8.54 11.76 1.85
C ALA A 125 -7.19 12.46 1.58
N CYS A 126 -7.13 13.43 0.66
CA CYS A 126 -5.95 14.24 0.43
C CYS A 126 -5.56 15.09 1.65
N ASP A 127 -6.53 15.66 2.36
CA ASP A 127 -6.29 16.39 3.60
C ASP A 127 -5.66 15.48 4.67
N TRP A 128 -6.25 14.31 4.92
CA TRP A 128 -5.71 13.31 5.84
C TRP A 128 -4.34 12.79 5.46
N LEU A 129 -4.11 12.59 4.18
CA LEU A 129 -2.82 12.13 3.65
C LEU A 129 -1.80 13.28 3.53
N VAL A 130 -2.20 14.52 3.76
CA VAL A 130 -1.33 15.71 3.62
C VAL A 130 -0.66 15.74 2.25
N CYS A 131 -1.39 15.39 1.17
CA CYS A 131 -0.84 15.30 -0.19
C CYS A 131 -1.36 16.38 -1.16
N GLY A 132 -1.85 17.54 -0.62
CA GLY A 132 -2.38 18.66 -1.36
C GLY A 132 -3.82 18.42 -1.85
N ARG A 133 -4.28 19.19 -2.81
CA ARG A 133 -5.65 19.05 -3.35
C ARG A 133 -5.82 17.74 -4.15
N ALA A 134 -7.07 17.28 -4.28
CA ALA A 134 -7.42 16.09 -5.05
C ALA A 134 -7.34 16.37 -6.57
N MET A 135 -6.14 16.51 -7.09
CA MET A 135 -5.85 16.75 -8.50
C MET A 135 -4.88 15.67 -8.99
N PHE A 136 -5.41 14.73 -9.75
CA PHE A 136 -4.68 13.56 -10.24
C PHE A 136 -4.49 13.57 -11.76
N ASP A 137 -4.67 14.73 -12.38
CA ASP A 137 -4.44 14.97 -13.81
C ASP A 137 -3.51 16.16 -14.04
N ALA A 138 -2.55 16.00 -14.96
CA ALA A 138 -1.52 16.99 -15.26
C ALA A 138 -2.07 18.25 -15.94
N SER A 139 -3.27 18.23 -16.52
CA SER A 139 -3.90 19.43 -17.10
C SER A 139 -4.19 20.51 -16.05
N GLY A 140 -4.29 20.11 -14.76
CA GLY A 140 -4.40 21.05 -13.64
C GLY A 140 -3.07 21.67 -13.18
N LEU A 141 -1.93 21.27 -13.73
CA LEU A 141 -0.63 21.83 -13.40
C LEU A 141 -0.34 23.07 -14.28
N PRO A 142 0.12 24.19 -13.70
CA PRO A 142 0.53 25.36 -14.47
C PRO A 142 1.67 25.00 -15.44
N ASP A 143 1.54 25.47 -16.67
CA ASP A 143 2.57 25.34 -17.71
C ASP A 143 3.03 23.90 -18.01
N ALA A 144 2.25 22.90 -17.60
CA ALA A 144 2.59 21.50 -17.85
C ALA A 144 2.51 21.18 -19.35
N PRO A 145 3.55 20.57 -19.95
CA PRO A 145 3.47 20.10 -21.32
C PRO A 145 2.40 19.00 -21.45
N PRO A 146 1.74 18.85 -22.60
CA PRO A 146 0.63 17.91 -22.78
C PRO A 146 1.02 16.45 -22.53
N SER A 147 2.27 16.07 -22.79
CA SER A 147 2.76 14.70 -22.55
C SER A 147 4.15 14.69 -21.93
N ILE A 148 4.55 13.56 -21.32
CA ILE A 148 5.91 13.34 -20.79
C ILE A 148 6.95 13.49 -21.89
N VAL A 149 6.65 12.97 -23.09
CA VAL A 149 7.56 13.00 -24.24
C VAL A 149 6.90 13.81 -25.37
N PRO A 150 7.46 14.94 -25.77
CA PRO A 150 6.92 15.72 -26.89
C PRO A 150 6.81 14.90 -28.16
N GLY A 151 5.63 14.92 -28.77
CA GLY A 151 5.30 14.14 -29.95
C GLY A 151 4.64 12.80 -29.68
N LEU A 152 4.49 12.42 -28.41
CA LEU A 152 3.66 11.25 -28.04
C LEU A 152 2.20 11.60 -28.34
N ASP A 153 1.53 10.71 -29.05
CA ASP A 153 0.09 10.79 -29.25
C ASP A 153 -0.61 10.07 -28.08
N ASP A 154 -1.47 10.80 -27.37
CA ASP A 154 -2.14 10.31 -26.16
C ASP A 154 -3.52 9.67 -26.47
N GLY A 155 -3.77 9.23 -27.73
CA GLY A 155 -5.05 8.64 -28.14
C GLY A 155 -5.46 7.40 -27.35
N ASP A 156 -4.53 6.49 -27.13
CA ASP A 156 -4.73 5.22 -26.41
C ASP A 156 -3.85 5.13 -25.14
N VAL A 157 -2.69 5.81 -25.17
CA VAL A 157 -1.77 5.94 -24.02
C VAL A 157 -1.88 7.37 -23.46
N THR A 158 -2.13 7.48 -22.16
CA THR A 158 -2.11 8.76 -21.46
C THR A 158 -0.85 8.92 -20.63
N THR A 159 -0.34 10.14 -20.60
CA THR A 159 0.74 10.57 -19.70
C THR A 159 0.30 11.74 -18.81
N SER A 160 -0.99 12.02 -18.74
CA SER A 160 -1.56 13.10 -17.93
C SER A 160 -1.83 12.67 -16.49
N SER A 161 -2.00 11.38 -16.21
CA SER A 161 -2.30 10.92 -14.86
C SER A 161 -1.15 11.17 -13.88
N LEU A 162 -1.48 11.71 -12.69
CA LEU A 162 -0.54 12.10 -11.66
C LEU A 162 -0.57 11.18 -10.45
N GLU A 163 0.60 10.97 -9.90
CA GLU A 163 0.83 10.48 -8.54
C GLU A 163 1.25 11.65 -7.66
N ARG A 164 0.89 11.62 -6.38
CA ARG A 164 1.21 12.64 -5.40
C ARG A 164 2.00 12.03 -4.23
N TRP A 165 2.75 12.84 -3.50
CA TRP A 165 3.54 12.36 -2.35
C TRP A 165 3.24 13.09 -1.07
N SER A 166 3.07 12.30 -0.02
CA SER A 166 2.73 12.72 1.33
C SER A 166 3.95 12.88 2.26
N LEU A 167 5.17 12.58 1.82
CA LEU A 167 6.36 12.64 2.67
C LEU A 167 6.63 14.05 3.25
N PRO A 168 6.96 14.18 4.53
CA PRO A 168 7.38 13.14 5.48
C PRO A 168 6.26 12.59 6.37
N THR A 169 4.99 12.66 5.96
CA THR A 169 3.85 12.25 6.77
C THR A 169 3.95 10.79 7.19
N ASP A 170 3.92 10.51 8.48
CA ASP A 170 3.50 9.24 9.06
C ASP A 170 2.33 9.51 10.02
N PHE A 171 1.34 8.65 10.03
CA PHE A 171 0.10 8.89 10.77
C PHE A 171 0.31 8.89 12.28
N GLY A 172 1.24 8.07 12.77
CA GLY A 172 1.57 7.99 14.19
C GLY A 172 2.12 9.30 14.74
N THR A 173 3.06 9.93 14.02
CA THR A 173 3.64 11.22 14.41
C THR A 173 2.69 12.38 14.09
N THR A 174 2.08 12.36 12.91
CA THR A 174 1.25 13.48 12.43
C THR A 174 0.00 13.69 13.29
N TYR A 175 -0.64 12.60 13.72
CA TYR A 175 -1.92 12.66 14.42
C TYR A 175 -1.82 12.33 15.94
N LEU A 176 -0.63 12.08 16.47
CA LEU A 176 -0.44 11.71 17.89
C LEU A 176 -1.05 12.73 18.85
N HIS A 177 -0.91 14.02 18.52
CA HIS A 177 -1.48 15.07 19.36
C HIS A 177 -3.01 14.96 19.44
N GLN A 178 -3.69 14.78 18.31
CA GLN A 178 -5.15 14.60 18.28
C GLN A 178 -5.56 13.33 19.02
N LEU A 179 -4.89 12.20 18.75
CA LEU A 179 -5.14 10.91 19.40
C LEU A 179 -5.04 10.97 20.94
N THR A 180 -4.23 11.89 21.46
CA THR A 180 -3.97 12.00 22.91
C THR A 180 -4.76 13.10 23.61
N HIS A 181 -5.38 14.05 22.88
CA HIS A 181 -6.02 15.24 23.44
C HIS A 181 -7.52 15.36 23.12
N VAL A 182 -8.05 14.59 22.17
CA VAL A 182 -9.49 14.55 21.91
C VAL A 182 -10.18 13.89 23.11
N ALA A 183 -11.16 14.60 23.71
CA ALA A 183 -11.71 14.24 25.03
C ALA A 183 -12.48 12.92 25.03
N ASN A 184 -13.17 12.59 23.94
CA ASN A 184 -13.97 11.38 23.76
C ASN A 184 -13.24 10.31 22.91
N LEU A 185 -11.89 10.33 22.93
CA LEU A 185 -11.05 9.29 22.32
C LEU A 185 -10.01 8.82 23.32
N ARG A 186 -9.90 7.51 23.52
CA ARG A 186 -8.88 6.86 24.35
C ARG A 186 -8.02 5.97 23.49
N LEU A 187 -6.72 6.24 23.43
CA LEU A 187 -5.73 5.37 22.75
C LEU A 187 -5.12 4.40 23.77
N LEU A 188 -5.25 3.10 23.54
CA LEU A 188 -4.69 2.03 24.35
C LEU A 188 -3.63 1.29 23.52
N THR A 189 -2.38 1.25 23.99
CA THR A 189 -1.25 0.59 23.33
C THR A 189 -0.81 -0.67 24.06
N GLY A 190 -0.01 -1.51 23.42
CA GLY A 190 0.49 -2.77 23.97
C GLY A 190 -0.58 -3.86 24.15
N VAL A 191 -1.77 -3.69 23.56
CA VAL A 191 -2.92 -4.57 23.71
C VAL A 191 -3.32 -5.19 22.37
N THR A 192 -3.16 -6.48 22.27
CA THR A 192 -3.46 -7.24 21.04
C THR A 192 -4.86 -7.86 21.10
N ALA A 193 -5.72 -7.49 20.16
CA ALA A 193 -7.00 -8.14 19.94
C ALA A 193 -6.81 -9.62 19.59
N THR A 194 -7.55 -10.50 20.26
CA THR A 194 -7.42 -11.95 20.09
C THR A 194 -8.66 -12.58 19.52
N ARG A 195 -9.85 -12.06 19.87
CA ARG A 195 -11.13 -12.64 19.44
C ARG A 195 -12.27 -11.62 19.59
N ILE A 196 -13.15 -11.54 18.60
CA ILE A 196 -14.46 -10.90 18.69
C ILE A 196 -15.48 -11.98 19.06
N VAL A 197 -16.29 -11.73 20.07
CA VAL A 197 -17.28 -12.69 20.57
C VAL A 197 -18.67 -12.29 20.09
N VAL A 198 -19.30 -13.18 19.32
CA VAL A 198 -20.67 -13.03 18.82
C VAL A 198 -21.52 -14.12 19.49
N PRO A 199 -22.33 -13.80 20.51
CA PRO A 199 -23.13 -14.78 21.22
C PRO A 199 -24.40 -15.14 20.42
N GLY A 200 -24.64 -16.45 20.25
CA GLY A 200 -25.89 -16.97 19.68
C GLY A 200 -26.12 -16.59 18.21
N GLU A 201 -27.38 -16.78 17.76
CA GLU A 201 -27.79 -16.61 16.36
C GLU A 201 -28.20 -15.18 16.00
N HIS A 202 -28.11 -14.21 16.92
CA HIS A 202 -28.65 -12.86 16.75
C HIS A 202 -27.72 -11.86 16.04
N GLY A 203 -26.57 -12.30 15.52
CA GLY A 203 -25.77 -11.55 14.56
C GLY A 203 -25.18 -10.23 15.06
N ALA A 204 -24.93 -10.07 16.37
CA ALA A 204 -24.23 -8.91 16.91
C ALA A 204 -23.08 -9.34 17.83
N ALA A 205 -21.93 -8.70 17.70
CA ALA A 205 -20.81 -8.87 18.62
C ALA A 205 -21.14 -8.26 19.98
N ASP A 206 -20.84 -8.98 21.05
CA ASP A 206 -21.01 -8.57 22.44
C ASP A 206 -19.76 -7.86 22.98
N HIS A 207 -18.59 -8.46 22.72
CA HIS A 207 -17.32 -7.90 23.20
C HIS A 207 -16.12 -8.33 22.36
N LEU A 208 -15.02 -7.60 22.54
CA LEU A 208 -13.70 -7.95 22.04
C LEU A 208 -12.83 -8.45 23.20
N GLU A 209 -12.19 -9.58 23.03
CA GLU A 209 -11.14 -10.08 23.92
C GLU A 209 -9.76 -9.63 23.41
N ALA A 210 -8.90 -9.16 24.30
CA ALA A 210 -7.54 -8.77 24.00
C ALA A 210 -6.56 -9.20 25.09
N ARG A 211 -5.26 -9.23 24.75
CA ARG A 211 -4.18 -9.64 25.68
C ARG A 211 -2.98 -8.75 25.55
N THR A 212 -2.25 -8.58 26.66
CA THR A 212 -0.92 -7.98 26.71
C THR A 212 0.17 -9.07 26.67
N LEU A 213 1.39 -8.74 26.25
CA LEU A 213 2.52 -9.67 26.33
C LEU A 213 2.92 -10.02 27.77
N ALA A 214 2.57 -9.16 28.72
CA ALA A 214 2.77 -9.40 30.16
C ALA A 214 1.77 -10.41 30.75
N GLY A 215 0.72 -10.81 29.99
CA GLY A 215 -0.26 -11.80 30.40
C GLY A 215 -1.61 -11.23 30.86
N GLY A 216 -1.77 -9.89 30.87
CA GLY A 216 -3.04 -9.23 31.19
C GLY A 216 -4.11 -9.54 30.13
N ARG A 217 -5.38 -9.56 30.56
CA ARG A 217 -6.56 -9.74 29.70
C ARG A 217 -7.44 -8.51 29.79
N VAL A 218 -7.87 -8.02 28.62
CA VAL A 218 -8.77 -6.87 28.54
C VAL A 218 -9.98 -7.25 27.70
N THR A 219 -11.17 -6.94 28.22
CA THR A 219 -12.43 -7.12 27.53
C THR A 219 -12.99 -5.74 27.18
N PHE A 220 -13.37 -5.54 25.91
CA PHE A 220 -13.96 -4.30 25.44
C PHE A 220 -15.43 -4.54 25.06
N HIS A 221 -16.34 -3.78 25.67
CA HIS A 221 -17.74 -3.74 25.28
C HIS A 221 -18.04 -2.48 24.47
N ALA A 222 -18.73 -2.65 23.34
CA ALA A 222 -19.12 -1.51 22.50
C ALA A 222 -20.38 -1.80 21.69
N SER A 223 -21.05 -0.72 21.26
CA SER A 223 -22.16 -0.81 20.31
C SER A 223 -21.70 -1.21 18.92
N ALA A 224 -20.45 -0.86 18.53
CA ALA A 224 -19.86 -1.27 17.26
C ALA A 224 -18.34 -1.51 17.38
N PHE A 225 -17.82 -2.37 16.50
CA PHE A 225 -16.40 -2.72 16.40
C PHE A 225 -15.89 -2.51 14.97
N VAL A 226 -14.76 -1.83 14.81
CA VAL A 226 -14.09 -1.64 13.52
C VAL A 226 -12.75 -2.37 13.54
N VAL A 227 -12.59 -3.35 12.68
CA VAL A 227 -11.34 -4.09 12.48
C VAL A 227 -10.48 -3.35 11.46
N ALA A 228 -9.43 -2.69 11.91
CA ALA A 228 -8.52 -1.83 11.13
C ALA A 228 -7.05 -2.28 11.25
N CYS A 229 -6.82 -3.60 11.36
CA CYS A 229 -5.50 -4.19 11.65
C CYS A 229 -4.59 -4.34 10.43
N GLY A 230 -4.93 -3.74 9.27
CA GLY A 230 -4.28 -3.98 7.98
C GLY A 230 -4.81 -5.24 7.30
N GLY A 231 -4.27 -5.60 6.13
CA GLY A 231 -4.84 -6.63 5.27
C GLY A 231 -4.96 -7.99 5.95
N LEU A 232 -3.84 -8.64 6.20
CA LEU A 232 -3.84 -10.02 6.69
C LEU A 232 -4.17 -10.15 8.18
N GLU A 233 -3.77 -9.20 9.03
CA GLU A 233 -4.11 -9.27 10.47
C GLU A 233 -5.61 -9.03 10.72
N SER A 234 -6.31 -8.24 9.91
CA SER A 234 -7.79 -8.13 9.95
C SER A 234 -8.44 -9.48 9.64
N THR A 235 -7.98 -10.13 8.59
CA THR A 235 -8.43 -11.47 8.21
C THR A 235 -8.15 -12.49 9.29
N ARG A 236 -6.94 -12.46 9.88
CA ARG A 236 -6.55 -13.35 10.98
C ARG A 236 -7.47 -13.20 12.20
N LEU A 237 -7.83 -11.95 12.56
CA LEU A 237 -8.73 -11.69 13.67
C LEU A 237 -10.12 -12.27 13.41
N LEU A 238 -10.69 -12.05 12.21
CA LEU A 238 -11.98 -12.62 11.84
C LEU A 238 -11.95 -14.17 11.84
N MET A 239 -10.91 -14.77 11.26
CA MET A 239 -10.74 -16.22 11.26
C MET A 239 -10.58 -16.82 12.67
N SER A 240 -10.00 -16.07 13.61
CA SER A 240 -9.81 -16.49 15.00
C SER A 240 -11.04 -16.26 15.88
N SER A 241 -12.06 -15.61 15.34
CA SER A 241 -13.32 -15.27 16.02
C SER A 241 -14.44 -16.21 15.60
N PRO A 242 -15.24 -16.76 16.52
CA PRO A 242 -16.38 -17.60 16.16
C PRO A 242 -17.51 -16.76 15.57
N GLY A 243 -18.06 -17.24 14.46
CA GLY A 243 -19.26 -16.66 13.85
C GLY A 243 -20.55 -17.13 14.55
N PRO A 244 -21.69 -16.49 14.25
CA PRO A 244 -22.97 -16.76 14.91
C PRO A 244 -23.48 -18.20 14.71
N HIS A 245 -23.08 -18.86 13.62
CA HIS A 245 -23.52 -20.24 13.31
C HIS A 245 -22.41 -21.30 13.53
N GLY A 246 -21.39 -20.99 14.34
CA GLY A 246 -20.35 -21.96 14.74
C GLY A 246 -19.16 -22.06 13.78
N GLY A 247 -19.13 -21.26 12.69
CA GLY A 247 -17.98 -21.11 11.79
C GLY A 247 -17.03 -19.98 12.24
N GLN A 248 -16.23 -19.49 11.31
CA GLN A 248 -15.42 -18.29 11.50
C GLN A 248 -16.28 -17.04 11.26
N LEU A 249 -16.00 -15.94 11.94
CA LEU A 249 -16.70 -14.66 11.78
C LEU A 249 -16.51 -14.13 10.34
N GLY A 250 -17.61 -14.01 9.59
CA GLY A 250 -17.58 -13.68 8.16
C GLY A 250 -17.16 -14.82 7.23
N GLY A 251 -17.01 -16.05 7.75
CA GLY A 251 -16.60 -17.23 6.98
C GLY A 251 -17.72 -17.98 6.26
N GLU A 252 -18.97 -17.59 6.42
CA GLU A 252 -20.16 -18.32 5.94
C GLU A 252 -20.20 -18.47 4.41
N SER A 253 -19.74 -17.47 3.66
CA SER A 253 -19.65 -17.52 2.21
C SER A 253 -18.51 -18.41 1.67
N GLY A 254 -17.57 -18.80 2.52
CA GLY A 254 -16.33 -19.47 2.12
C GLY A 254 -15.29 -18.56 1.43
N HIS A 255 -15.52 -17.24 1.41
CA HIS A 255 -14.60 -16.26 0.80
C HIS A 255 -13.57 -15.69 1.79
N LEU A 256 -13.77 -15.81 3.10
CA LEU A 256 -12.85 -15.32 4.12
C LEU A 256 -11.45 -15.93 3.93
N GLY A 257 -10.44 -15.07 3.76
CA GLY A 257 -9.05 -15.45 3.54
C GLY A 257 -8.69 -15.82 2.12
N ARG A 258 -9.64 -15.90 1.20
CA ARG A 258 -9.41 -16.11 -0.25
C ARG A 258 -9.23 -14.79 -0.98
N TRP A 259 -8.91 -14.86 -2.28
CA TRP A 259 -8.74 -13.68 -3.14
C TRP A 259 -7.59 -12.77 -2.69
N TYR A 260 -6.56 -13.34 -2.11
CA TYR A 260 -5.41 -12.57 -1.68
C TYR A 260 -4.67 -12.02 -2.90
N MET A 261 -4.65 -10.70 -3.04
CA MET A 261 -3.98 -9.98 -4.11
C MET A 261 -2.83 -9.12 -3.59
N ALA A 262 -1.83 -8.95 -4.44
CA ALA A 262 -0.72 -8.01 -4.31
C ALA A 262 -0.72 -7.08 -5.54
N HIS A 263 0.47 -6.77 -6.09
CA HIS A 263 0.63 -6.09 -7.38
C HIS A 263 1.70 -6.80 -8.21
N ALA A 264 1.58 -6.69 -9.54
CA ALA A 264 2.63 -7.07 -10.44
C ALA A 264 3.57 -5.88 -10.65
N GLU A 265 4.82 -5.96 -10.18
CA GLU A 265 5.78 -4.87 -10.37
C GLU A 265 7.16 -5.37 -10.79
N GLY A 266 7.90 -4.53 -11.52
CA GLY A 266 9.24 -4.87 -11.97
C GLY A 266 9.75 -4.00 -13.10
N VAL A 267 10.86 -4.46 -13.70
CA VAL A 267 11.49 -3.88 -14.87
C VAL A 267 11.84 -5.01 -15.83
N ILE A 268 11.27 -5.00 -17.05
CA ILE A 268 11.57 -5.99 -18.10
C ILE A 268 12.04 -5.34 -19.42
N ALA A 269 12.00 -4.01 -19.49
CA ALA A 269 12.41 -3.24 -20.65
C ALA A 269 12.99 -1.89 -20.26
N ASN A 270 13.75 -1.29 -21.15
CA ASN A 270 14.17 0.10 -21.09
C ASN A 270 13.38 0.93 -22.11
N PHE A 271 12.99 2.15 -21.72
CA PHE A 271 12.65 3.19 -22.68
C PHE A 271 13.93 3.66 -23.38
N ARG A 272 13.91 3.68 -24.72
CA ARG A 272 14.86 4.44 -25.52
C ARG A 272 14.12 5.55 -26.25
N PHE A 273 14.36 6.79 -25.88
CA PHE A 273 13.74 7.96 -26.51
C PHE A 273 14.60 8.51 -27.66
N THR A 274 13.91 8.96 -28.71
CA THR A 274 14.49 9.74 -29.81
C THR A 274 14.47 11.23 -29.50
N THR A 275 13.53 11.66 -28.65
CA THR A 275 13.44 13.05 -28.15
C THR A 275 14.57 13.33 -27.19
N PRO A 276 15.24 14.52 -27.27
CA PRO A 276 16.28 14.90 -26.31
C PRO A 276 15.78 14.86 -24.87
N ALA A 277 16.64 14.37 -23.96
CA ALA A 277 16.29 14.18 -22.55
C ALA A 277 15.82 15.46 -21.86
N GLU A 278 16.38 16.63 -22.26
CA GLU A 278 16.04 17.94 -21.72
C GLU A 278 14.62 18.40 -22.09
N ARG A 279 13.98 17.71 -23.02
CA ARG A 279 12.61 17.98 -23.47
C ARG A 279 11.60 16.99 -22.95
N THR A 280 12.02 16.01 -22.13
CA THR A 280 11.15 15.02 -21.49
C THR A 280 10.87 15.42 -20.05
N VAL A 281 9.63 15.23 -19.58
CA VAL A 281 9.19 15.63 -18.22
C VAL A 281 8.82 14.38 -17.44
N PHE A 282 9.81 13.68 -16.89
CA PHE A 282 9.60 12.49 -16.09
C PHE A 282 10.11 12.60 -14.65
N ASP A 283 10.68 13.75 -14.27
CA ASP A 283 11.13 14.03 -12.92
C ASP A 283 9.95 14.24 -11.94
N TYR A 284 10.27 14.26 -10.66
CA TYR A 284 9.34 14.78 -9.66
C TYR A 284 9.22 16.29 -9.79
N GLU A 285 8.00 16.76 -9.99
CA GLU A 285 7.65 18.18 -10.07
C GLU A 285 6.98 18.62 -8.75
N LEU A 286 7.02 19.93 -8.47
CA LEU A 286 6.21 20.53 -7.41
C LEU A 286 4.97 21.16 -8.03
N ASP A 287 3.81 20.80 -7.52
CA ASP A 287 2.55 21.43 -7.91
C ASP A 287 2.35 22.79 -7.20
N VAL A 288 1.19 23.41 -7.44
CA VAL A 288 0.82 24.71 -6.84
C VAL A 288 0.68 24.66 -5.31
N ASP A 289 0.48 23.49 -4.73
CA ASP A 289 0.41 23.27 -3.27
C ASP A 289 1.80 22.93 -2.67
N GLY A 290 2.85 22.96 -3.49
CA GLY A 290 4.20 22.56 -3.10
C GLY A 290 4.34 21.06 -2.79
N VAL A 291 3.46 20.24 -3.37
CA VAL A 291 3.49 18.78 -3.24
C VAL A 291 4.25 18.19 -4.42
N TYR A 292 5.11 17.21 -4.14
CA TYR A 292 5.77 16.46 -5.20
C TYR A 292 4.76 15.60 -5.95
N VAL A 293 4.80 15.69 -7.28
CA VAL A 293 3.98 14.90 -8.21
C VAL A 293 4.88 14.27 -9.27
N ARG A 294 4.37 13.20 -9.90
CA ARG A 294 5.01 12.54 -11.03
C ARG A 294 3.96 12.05 -12.00
N ARG A 295 4.26 12.12 -13.28
CA ARG A 295 3.44 11.56 -14.36
C ARG A 295 3.75 10.09 -14.58
N ARG A 296 2.76 9.37 -15.14
CA ARG A 296 2.86 7.94 -15.50
C ARG A 296 2.44 7.74 -16.94
N PHE A 297 2.96 6.69 -17.54
CA PHE A 297 2.40 6.08 -18.74
C PHE A 297 1.29 5.14 -18.32
N ALA A 298 0.08 5.36 -18.79
CA ALA A 298 -1.07 4.50 -18.54
C ALA A 298 -1.88 4.36 -19.83
N PHE A 299 -2.73 3.36 -19.92
CA PHE A 299 -3.69 3.23 -21.01
C PHE A 299 -4.99 3.91 -20.62
N THR A 300 -5.72 4.42 -21.64
CA THR A 300 -7.09 4.90 -21.43
C THR A 300 -7.99 3.72 -21.04
N GLU A 301 -9.07 4.00 -20.33
CA GLU A 301 -10.05 2.98 -19.93
C GLU A 301 -10.62 2.25 -21.17
N GLU A 302 -11.00 2.99 -22.21
CA GLU A 302 -11.50 2.42 -23.45
C GLU A 302 -10.49 1.45 -24.09
N PHE A 303 -9.20 1.79 -24.06
CA PHE A 303 -8.16 0.90 -24.59
C PHE A 303 -8.01 -0.37 -23.75
N GLN A 304 -8.01 -0.24 -22.41
CA GLN A 304 -7.91 -1.38 -21.51
C GLN A 304 -9.07 -2.35 -21.71
N LEU A 305 -10.30 -1.84 -21.77
CA LEU A 305 -11.50 -2.66 -22.01
C LEU A 305 -11.49 -3.33 -23.38
N ARG A 306 -11.13 -2.59 -24.44
CA ARG A 306 -11.06 -3.11 -25.82
C ARG A 306 -10.03 -4.21 -26.00
N HIS A 307 -8.90 -4.10 -25.31
CA HIS A 307 -7.77 -5.05 -25.41
C HIS A 307 -7.70 -6.04 -24.25
N GLU A 308 -8.69 -6.05 -23.35
CA GLU A 308 -8.74 -6.94 -22.19
C GLU A 308 -7.45 -6.88 -21.36
N LEU A 309 -6.94 -5.68 -21.08
CA LEU A 309 -5.73 -5.46 -20.30
C LEU A 309 -6.05 -5.27 -18.81
N PRO A 310 -5.27 -5.86 -17.90
CA PRO A 310 -5.31 -5.47 -16.49
C PRO A 310 -4.89 -4.01 -16.35
N ASN A 311 -5.34 -3.35 -15.28
CA ASN A 311 -4.92 -1.98 -15.03
C ASN A 311 -3.43 -1.94 -14.67
N ILE A 312 -2.64 -1.21 -15.45
CA ILE A 312 -1.18 -1.13 -15.32
C ILE A 312 -0.67 0.26 -15.66
N ALA A 313 0.27 0.76 -14.89
CA ALA A 313 0.99 2.00 -15.16
C ALA A 313 2.49 1.76 -15.23
N GLY A 314 3.17 2.59 -16.03
CA GLY A 314 4.63 2.58 -16.15
C GLY A 314 5.23 3.95 -15.90
N TRP A 315 6.47 3.99 -15.50
CA TRP A 315 7.26 5.21 -15.35
C TRP A 315 8.74 4.94 -15.55
N ILE A 316 9.48 6.03 -15.78
CA ILE A 316 10.94 5.97 -15.90
C ILE A 316 11.54 5.76 -14.52
N ALA A 317 12.55 4.88 -14.45
CA ALA A 317 13.33 4.64 -13.25
C ALA A 317 14.82 4.89 -13.50
N ASN A 318 15.57 4.97 -12.42
CA ASN A 318 17.03 4.97 -12.50
C ASN A 318 17.55 3.55 -12.80
N PRO A 319 18.74 3.41 -13.43
CA PRO A 319 19.46 2.14 -13.45
C PRO A 319 19.66 1.56 -12.04
N GLU A 320 19.83 0.25 -11.96
CA GLU A 320 20.07 -0.46 -10.71
C GLU A 320 21.28 0.09 -9.98
N LEU A 321 21.07 0.51 -8.73
CA LEU A 321 22.11 1.16 -7.93
C LEU A 321 23.32 0.26 -7.63
N PRO A 322 23.13 -1.07 -7.36
CA PRO A 322 24.24 -1.97 -7.06
C PRO A 322 25.19 -2.23 -8.24
N ASP A 323 24.70 -2.08 -9.47
CA ASP A 323 25.51 -2.29 -10.67
C ASP A 323 26.22 -1.01 -11.10
N ALA A 324 27.49 -0.86 -10.74
CA ALA A 324 28.32 0.30 -11.09
C ALA A 324 28.56 0.48 -12.61
N SER A 325 28.10 -0.45 -13.47
CA SER A 325 28.20 -0.34 -14.93
C SER A 325 27.41 0.86 -15.50
N HIS A 326 26.46 1.41 -14.72
CA HIS A 326 25.76 2.67 -15.05
C HIS A 326 26.70 3.87 -15.17
N ARG A 327 27.95 3.81 -14.64
CA ARG A 327 29.02 4.84 -14.72
C ARG A 327 28.62 6.23 -14.21
N ASP A 328 27.64 6.32 -13.33
CA ASP A 328 27.18 7.57 -12.73
C ASP A 328 27.62 7.69 -11.26
N GLY A 329 28.25 8.83 -10.92
CA GLY A 329 28.77 9.07 -9.57
C GLY A 329 27.65 9.31 -8.55
N LYS A 330 26.49 9.85 -8.97
CA LYS A 330 25.33 10.12 -8.09
C LYS A 330 24.67 8.80 -7.66
N LEU A 331 24.41 7.88 -8.61
CA LEU A 331 23.86 6.56 -8.32
C LEU A 331 24.80 5.76 -7.43
N SER A 332 26.10 5.77 -7.73
CA SER A 332 27.12 5.12 -6.89
C SER A 332 27.17 5.70 -5.48
N PHE A 333 27.04 7.03 -5.32
CA PHE A 333 27.00 7.66 -4.00
C PHE A 333 25.73 7.23 -3.23
N VAL A 334 24.57 7.21 -3.87
CA VAL A 334 23.32 6.79 -3.23
C VAL A 334 23.42 5.32 -2.78
N TYR A 335 23.94 4.43 -3.63
CA TYR A 335 24.19 3.03 -3.27
C TYR A 335 25.00 2.92 -1.98
N LEU A 336 26.16 3.58 -1.93
CA LEU A 336 27.04 3.54 -0.76
C LEU A 336 26.40 4.18 0.48
N ALA A 337 25.57 5.22 0.32
CA ALA A 337 24.85 5.83 1.43
C ALA A 337 23.79 4.87 2.00
N LEU A 338 23.05 4.15 1.15
CA LEU A 338 22.05 3.16 1.56
C LEU A 338 22.68 1.93 2.24
N GLU A 339 23.87 1.51 1.79
CA GLU A 339 24.63 0.43 2.41
C GLU A 339 25.34 0.83 3.72
N SER A 340 25.46 2.14 3.98
CA SER A 340 26.09 2.62 5.21
C SER A 340 25.18 2.40 6.44
N PRO A 341 25.72 2.48 7.67
CA PRO A 341 24.92 2.47 8.89
C PRO A 341 23.83 3.56 8.96
N LEU A 342 23.95 4.60 8.12
CA LEU A 342 22.95 5.67 8.00
C LEU A 342 21.84 5.34 6.99
N GLY A 343 21.91 4.22 6.29
CA GLY A 343 20.93 3.79 5.29
C GLY A 343 19.46 3.91 5.73
N PRO A 344 19.09 3.47 6.94
CA PRO A 344 17.72 3.60 7.45
C PRO A 344 17.19 5.04 7.57
N VAL A 345 18.08 6.04 7.63
CA VAL A 345 17.69 7.47 7.62
C VAL A 345 17.22 7.92 6.24
N PHE A 346 17.72 7.29 5.18
CA PHE A 346 17.45 7.68 3.79
C PHE A 346 16.24 6.97 3.19
N ALA A 347 16.02 5.68 3.53
CA ALA A 347 14.92 4.88 3.00
C ALA A 347 14.45 3.83 4.02
N PRO A 348 13.14 3.46 4.01
CA PRO A 348 12.61 2.34 4.79
C PRO A 348 13.32 1.03 4.43
N ASP A 349 13.36 0.09 5.38
CA ASP A 349 14.14 -1.16 5.24
C ASP A 349 13.80 -1.94 3.97
N ALA A 350 12.52 -2.14 3.67
CA ALA A 350 12.11 -2.86 2.47
C ALA A 350 12.61 -2.19 1.18
N GLN A 351 12.43 -0.87 1.08
CA GLN A 351 12.92 -0.11 -0.08
C GLN A 351 14.44 -0.11 -0.17
N ARG A 352 15.12 0.06 0.98
CA ARG A 352 16.59 0.06 1.03
C ARG A 352 17.15 -1.28 0.59
N LEU A 353 16.65 -2.39 1.14
CA LEU A 353 17.11 -3.74 0.81
C LEU A 353 16.95 -4.05 -0.69
N SER A 354 15.77 -3.70 -1.26
CA SER A 354 15.55 -3.86 -2.71
C SER A 354 16.50 -3.00 -3.55
N LEU A 355 16.69 -1.72 -3.18
CA LEU A 355 17.59 -0.80 -3.89
C LEU A 355 19.08 -1.18 -3.78
N THR A 356 19.47 -1.95 -2.79
CA THR A 356 20.86 -2.43 -2.59
C THR A 356 21.10 -3.85 -3.09
N GLY A 357 20.15 -4.43 -3.82
CA GLY A 357 20.29 -5.71 -4.52
C GLY A 357 19.80 -6.93 -3.74
N VAL A 358 19.18 -6.74 -2.58
CA VAL A 358 18.50 -7.83 -1.86
C VAL A 358 17.20 -8.15 -2.56
N ASP A 359 17.02 -9.43 -2.93
CA ASP A 359 15.79 -9.90 -3.55
C ASP A 359 14.66 -9.97 -2.53
N LEU A 360 13.67 -9.11 -2.69
CA LEU A 360 12.43 -9.10 -1.92
C LEU A 360 11.26 -9.19 -2.90
N PRO A 361 10.41 -10.22 -2.79
CA PRO A 361 9.24 -10.37 -3.66
C PRO A 361 8.34 -9.12 -3.65
N GLY A 362 7.86 -8.73 -4.82
CA GLY A 362 7.06 -7.50 -4.98
C GLY A 362 7.88 -6.22 -4.93
N THR A 363 9.17 -6.28 -5.27
CA THR A 363 10.04 -5.11 -5.44
C THR A 363 10.73 -5.12 -6.82
N PRO A 364 10.95 -3.96 -7.47
CA PRO A 364 11.37 -3.92 -8.88
C PRO A 364 12.82 -4.29 -9.13
N TYR A 365 13.71 -4.17 -8.14
CA TYR A 365 15.17 -4.24 -8.30
C TYR A 365 15.86 -5.31 -7.44
N GLY A 366 15.11 -6.21 -6.83
CA GLY A 366 15.69 -7.31 -6.06
C GLY A 366 16.55 -8.22 -6.92
N GLY A 367 17.58 -8.83 -6.32
CA GLY A 367 18.48 -9.77 -6.99
C GLY A 367 19.46 -9.15 -7.98
N SER A 368 19.65 -7.83 -7.96
CA SER A 368 20.56 -7.10 -8.84
C SER A 368 22.01 -7.55 -8.67
N ALA A 369 22.79 -7.55 -9.77
CA ALA A 369 24.21 -7.79 -9.73
C ALA A 369 24.93 -6.70 -8.92
N VAL A 370 25.70 -7.10 -7.90
CA VAL A 370 26.41 -6.17 -7.02
C VAL A 370 27.86 -5.98 -7.49
N SER A 371 28.20 -4.76 -7.86
CA SER A 371 29.57 -4.41 -8.25
C SER A 371 30.49 -4.19 -7.03
N PRO A 372 31.80 -4.45 -7.17
CA PRO A 372 32.77 -4.15 -6.12
C PRO A 372 32.79 -2.67 -5.73
N LEU A 373 33.01 -2.37 -4.44
CA LEU A 373 33.10 -1.01 -3.89
C LEU A 373 34.02 -0.08 -4.70
N ARG A 374 35.17 -0.61 -5.19
CA ARG A 374 36.13 0.15 -5.99
C ARG A 374 35.53 0.77 -7.26
N GLU A 375 34.52 0.10 -7.86
CA GLU A 375 33.90 0.57 -9.09
C GLU A 375 32.93 1.74 -8.80
N HIS A 376 32.19 1.66 -7.71
CA HIS A 376 31.37 2.77 -7.22
C HIS A 376 32.24 3.99 -6.86
N LEU A 377 33.34 3.79 -6.14
CA LEU A 377 34.29 4.87 -5.82
C LEU A 377 34.88 5.48 -7.09
N ARG A 378 35.22 4.66 -8.09
CA ARG A 378 35.72 5.14 -9.39
C ARG A 378 34.69 6.03 -10.10
N ASN A 379 33.41 5.69 -10.06
CA ASN A 379 32.35 6.51 -10.64
C ASN A 379 32.25 7.87 -9.95
N ILE A 380 32.30 7.91 -8.62
CA ILE A 380 32.28 9.15 -7.83
C ILE A 380 33.48 10.03 -8.16
N VAL A 381 34.70 9.44 -8.17
CA VAL A 381 35.95 10.18 -8.45
C VAL A 381 35.98 10.74 -9.87
N ARG A 382 35.33 10.08 -10.83
CA ARG A 382 35.22 10.58 -12.22
C ARG A 382 34.25 11.75 -12.37
N GLN A 383 33.30 11.91 -11.45
CA GLN A 383 32.24 12.92 -11.51
C GLN A 383 32.10 13.71 -10.20
N PRO A 384 33.21 14.24 -9.61
CA PRO A 384 33.17 14.76 -8.24
C PRO A 384 32.28 16.00 -8.10
N VAL A 385 32.30 16.91 -9.08
CA VAL A 385 31.54 18.15 -9.03
C VAL A 385 30.03 17.90 -9.16
N SER A 386 29.61 17.08 -10.13
CA SER A 386 28.19 16.74 -10.34
C SER A 386 27.63 15.92 -9.18
N THR A 387 28.41 14.97 -8.66
CA THR A 387 28.04 14.20 -7.46
C THR A 387 27.92 15.10 -6.23
N GLY A 388 28.87 15.99 -6.00
CA GLY A 388 28.84 16.90 -4.85
C GLY A 388 27.63 17.87 -4.91
N ARG A 389 27.33 18.43 -6.09
CA ARG A 389 26.13 19.28 -6.28
C ARG A 389 24.83 18.49 -6.03
N PHE A 390 24.75 17.28 -6.55
CA PHE A 390 23.60 16.39 -6.32
C PHE A 390 23.42 16.09 -4.83
N VAL A 391 24.49 15.74 -4.13
CA VAL A 391 24.44 15.43 -2.69
C VAL A 391 23.94 16.63 -1.89
N ALA A 392 24.43 17.85 -2.21
CA ALA A 392 23.97 19.06 -1.55
C ALA A 392 22.50 19.36 -1.84
N ASP A 393 22.06 19.30 -3.09
CA ASP A 393 20.68 19.57 -3.49
C ASP A 393 19.70 18.49 -2.98
N PHE A 394 19.94 17.24 -3.32
CA PHE A 394 19.05 16.14 -2.92
C PHE A 394 19.06 15.91 -1.41
N GLY A 395 20.23 16.03 -0.76
CA GLY A 395 20.35 15.98 0.69
C GLY A 395 19.51 17.05 1.38
N THR A 396 19.51 18.28 0.84
CA THR A 396 18.65 19.35 1.37
C THR A 396 17.17 19.03 1.21
N ARG A 397 16.75 18.57 0.02
CA ARG A 397 15.35 18.27 -0.28
C ARG A 397 14.84 16.97 0.37
N ARG A 398 15.71 16.00 0.60
CA ARG A 398 15.31 14.68 1.18
C ARG A 398 15.52 14.60 2.68
N VAL A 399 16.65 15.08 3.21
CA VAL A 399 17.03 14.90 4.61
C VAL A 399 16.70 16.12 5.45
N LEU A 400 17.06 17.32 5.00
CA LEU A 400 16.91 18.55 5.79
C LEU A 400 15.50 19.17 5.67
N ALA A 401 14.77 18.89 4.60
CA ALA A 401 13.41 19.39 4.43
C ALA A 401 12.48 18.84 5.51
N ARG A 402 11.68 19.74 6.13
CA ARG A 402 10.77 19.40 7.24
C ARG A 402 9.33 19.19 6.77
N ASN A 403 8.85 20.01 5.85
CA ASN A 403 7.45 20.04 5.45
C ASN A 403 7.13 19.15 4.25
N ARG A 404 8.05 19.10 3.27
CA ARG A 404 7.91 18.29 2.05
C ARG A 404 9.26 17.67 1.74
N LYS A 405 9.33 16.36 1.71
CA LYS A 405 10.55 15.61 1.35
C LYS A 405 10.44 15.10 -0.07
N ALA A 406 11.53 15.26 -0.84
CA ALA A 406 11.60 14.67 -2.17
C ALA A 406 11.43 13.15 -2.08
N PRO A 407 10.50 12.55 -2.82
CA PRO A 407 10.27 11.09 -2.77
C PRO A 407 11.43 10.29 -3.36
N GLY A 408 12.11 10.85 -4.35
CA GLY A 408 13.25 10.26 -5.04
C GLY A 408 13.94 11.29 -5.93
N PHE A 409 14.68 10.79 -6.89
CA PHE A 409 15.38 11.57 -7.91
C PHE A 409 15.51 10.75 -9.20
N PHE A 410 15.76 11.43 -10.31
CA PHE A 410 16.11 10.79 -11.58
C PHE A 410 17.45 11.32 -12.09
N VAL A 411 18.15 10.46 -12.84
CA VAL A 411 19.43 10.81 -13.46
C VAL A 411 19.28 10.77 -14.97
N HIS A 412 19.26 11.95 -15.59
CA HIS A 412 19.32 12.05 -17.04
C HIS A 412 20.66 11.55 -17.57
N ASN A 413 20.65 10.76 -18.63
CA ASN A 413 21.85 10.24 -19.27
C ASN A 413 21.91 10.59 -20.75
N GLY A 414 23.15 10.71 -21.29
CA GLY A 414 23.39 11.13 -22.68
C GLY A 414 22.96 10.09 -23.74
N HIS A 415 22.61 8.88 -23.31
CA HIS A 415 22.12 7.84 -24.21
C HIS A 415 20.60 7.84 -24.33
N ASN A 416 19.92 8.58 -23.48
CA ASN A 416 18.46 8.69 -23.40
C ASN A 416 17.75 7.34 -23.30
N VAL A 417 18.32 6.44 -22.47
CA VAL A 417 17.83 5.08 -22.22
C VAL A 417 17.63 4.92 -20.72
N TYR A 418 16.43 4.52 -20.32
CA TYR A 418 16.01 4.43 -18.92
C TYR A 418 15.21 3.15 -18.66
N PRO A 419 15.40 2.49 -17.51
CA PRO A 419 14.53 1.40 -17.11
C PRO A 419 13.07 1.86 -17.06
N MET A 420 12.18 1.03 -17.59
CA MET A 420 10.73 1.20 -17.44
C MET A 420 10.27 0.35 -16.25
N GLN A 421 9.99 1.00 -15.12
CA GLN A 421 9.32 0.33 -14.02
C GLN A 421 7.82 0.29 -14.30
N TYR A 422 7.20 -0.88 -14.12
CA TYR A 422 5.76 -1.04 -14.18
C TYR A 422 5.18 -1.40 -12.81
N HIS A 423 3.91 -1.07 -12.62
CA HIS A 423 3.09 -1.45 -11.49
C HIS A 423 1.68 -1.75 -12.00
N GLY A 424 1.30 -2.99 -11.90
CA GLY A 424 0.06 -3.52 -12.46
C GLY A 424 -0.80 -4.22 -11.44
N GLU A 425 -2.06 -4.35 -11.79
CA GLU A 425 -3.04 -5.11 -11.05
C GLU A 425 -2.63 -6.60 -10.99
N HIS A 426 -2.78 -7.20 -9.80
CA HIS A 426 -2.86 -8.64 -9.64
C HIS A 426 -4.32 -9.04 -9.78
N LEU A 427 -4.63 -9.88 -10.75
CA LEU A 427 -6.00 -10.29 -11.05
C LEU A 427 -6.59 -11.12 -9.91
N PRO A 428 -7.88 -10.96 -9.57
CA PRO A 428 -8.54 -11.73 -8.53
C PRO A 428 -8.44 -13.23 -8.80
N ASN A 429 -7.93 -13.98 -7.81
CA ASN A 429 -7.75 -15.42 -7.90
C ASN A 429 -8.23 -16.08 -6.58
N PRO A 430 -9.32 -16.88 -6.59
CA PRO A 430 -9.83 -17.51 -5.39
C PRO A 430 -8.89 -18.57 -4.79
N ALA A 431 -7.91 -19.06 -5.55
CA ALA A 431 -6.92 -20.02 -5.07
C ALA A 431 -5.75 -19.33 -4.32
N SER A 432 -5.56 -18.02 -4.53
CA SER A 432 -4.63 -17.20 -3.73
C SER A 432 -5.28 -16.89 -2.39
N GLN A 433 -4.66 -17.28 -1.25
CA GLN A 433 -5.36 -17.30 0.03
C GLN A 433 -4.44 -17.29 1.24
N VAL A 434 -5.03 -17.00 2.39
CA VAL A 434 -4.43 -17.22 3.70
C VAL A 434 -5.31 -18.14 4.54
N ARG A 435 -4.72 -18.88 5.46
CA ARG A 435 -5.40 -19.79 6.37
C ARG A 435 -4.77 -19.71 7.76
N LEU A 436 -5.54 -20.08 8.80
CA LEU A 436 -4.98 -20.27 10.12
C LEU A 436 -4.11 -21.54 10.15
N SER A 437 -2.88 -21.37 10.63
CA SER A 437 -1.96 -22.47 10.92
C SER A 437 -2.27 -23.14 12.25
N ARG A 438 -1.71 -24.33 12.46
CA ARG A 438 -1.69 -24.98 13.78
C ARG A 438 -0.63 -24.37 14.73
N GLN A 439 0.33 -23.65 14.17
CA GLN A 439 1.30 -22.90 14.96
C GLN A 439 0.64 -21.68 15.59
N VAL A 440 1.06 -21.35 16.79
CA VAL A 440 0.55 -20.21 17.54
C VAL A 440 1.66 -19.21 17.86
N ASP A 441 1.29 -17.95 17.97
CA ASP A 441 2.20 -16.90 18.45
C ASP A 441 2.35 -16.91 19.98
N ARG A 442 3.13 -15.97 20.51
CA ARG A 442 3.39 -15.83 21.96
C ARG A 442 2.14 -15.54 22.80
N LEU A 443 1.05 -15.08 22.18
CA LEU A 443 -0.25 -14.86 22.83
C LEU A 443 -1.20 -16.06 22.69
N GLY A 444 -0.75 -17.15 22.04
CA GLY A 444 -1.55 -18.35 21.79
C GLY A 444 -2.54 -18.18 20.64
N ARG A 445 -2.41 -17.15 19.78
CA ARG A 445 -3.25 -16.97 18.60
C ARG A 445 -2.71 -17.81 17.44
N PRO A 446 -3.55 -18.51 16.66
CA PRO A 446 -3.10 -19.17 15.43
C PRO A 446 -2.37 -18.20 14.52
N MET A 447 -1.22 -18.59 13.99
CA MET A 447 -0.49 -17.82 12.97
C MET A 447 -1.13 -18.04 11.58
N LEU A 448 -0.66 -17.32 10.57
CA LEU A 448 -1.14 -17.49 9.19
C LEU A 448 -0.20 -18.39 8.38
N ASP A 449 -0.78 -19.25 7.56
CA ASP A 449 -0.16 -19.85 6.39
C ASP A 449 -0.59 -19.00 5.17
N ILE A 450 0.38 -18.49 4.42
CA ILE A 450 0.17 -17.56 3.30
C ILE A 450 0.47 -18.30 1.99
N ASP A 451 -0.51 -18.37 1.10
CA ASP A 451 -0.41 -18.98 -0.23
C ASP A 451 -0.79 -17.92 -1.29
N LEU A 452 0.15 -17.04 -1.63
CA LEU A 452 -0.01 -16.01 -2.64
C LEU A 452 0.25 -16.60 -4.02
N ARG A 453 -0.74 -16.53 -4.91
CA ARG A 453 -0.69 -17.15 -6.24
C ARG A 453 -1.03 -16.16 -7.33
N PHE A 454 -0.12 -16.03 -8.26
CA PHE A 454 -0.34 -15.40 -9.55
C PHE A 454 -0.71 -16.44 -10.59
N THR A 455 -1.29 -16.00 -11.70
CA THR A 455 -1.72 -16.83 -12.83
C THR A 455 -0.97 -16.46 -14.12
N ASP A 456 -1.09 -17.31 -15.13
CA ASP A 456 -0.56 -16.99 -16.46
C ASP A 456 -1.20 -15.71 -17.04
N ALA A 457 -2.43 -15.38 -16.64
CA ALA A 457 -3.12 -14.16 -17.07
C ALA A 457 -2.46 -12.89 -16.50
N ASP A 458 -1.93 -12.94 -15.27
CA ASP A 458 -1.15 -11.83 -14.69
C ASP A 458 0.12 -11.59 -15.50
N VAL A 459 0.84 -12.66 -15.83
CA VAL A 459 2.07 -12.61 -16.64
C VAL A 459 1.79 -12.08 -18.04
N ASP A 460 0.80 -12.67 -18.72
CA ASP A 460 0.41 -12.29 -20.09
C ASP A 460 -0.06 -10.83 -20.15
N GLY A 461 -0.84 -10.39 -19.17
CA GLY A 461 -1.31 -9.01 -19.06
C GLY A 461 -0.16 -8.00 -19.04
N VAL A 462 0.88 -8.25 -18.25
CA VAL A 462 2.09 -7.40 -18.20
C VAL A 462 2.83 -7.42 -19.54
N VAL A 463 3.03 -8.59 -20.15
CA VAL A 463 3.74 -8.71 -21.43
C VAL A 463 2.98 -8.00 -22.56
N ARG A 464 1.65 -8.18 -22.64
CA ARG A 464 0.79 -7.50 -23.64
C ARG A 464 0.84 -5.98 -23.47
N ALA A 465 0.74 -5.48 -22.24
CA ALA A 465 0.83 -4.06 -21.95
C ALA A 465 2.17 -3.46 -22.44
N HIS A 466 3.30 -4.14 -22.20
CA HIS A 466 4.60 -3.67 -22.70
C HIS A 466 4.67 -3.65 -24.23
N ARG A 467 4.09 -4.64 -24.91
CA ARG A 467 4.02 -4.66 -26.39
C ARG A 467 3.20 -3.48 -26.92
N HIS A 468 2.06 -3.18 -26.30
CA HIS A 468 1.24 -2.02 -26.68
C HIS A 468 1.97 -0.70 -26.45
N TRP A 469 2.69 -0.53 -25.32
CA TRP A 469 3.53 0.64 -25.13
C TRP A 469 4.64 0.75 -26.18
N ASP A 470 5.30 -0.36 -26.56
CA ASP A 470 6.34 -0.35 -27.61
C ASP A 470 5.76 0.06 -28.96
N ASP A 471 4.62 -0.53 -29.36
CA ASP A 471 3.92 -0.22 -30.59
C ASP A 471 3.54 1.27 -30.66
N HIS A 472 3.01 1.81 -29.56
CA HIS A 472 2.61 3.23 -29.46
C HIS A 472 3.81 4.18 -29.54
N LEU A 473 4.90 3.89 -28.84
CA LEU A 473 6.14 4.67 -28.89
C LEU A 473 6.77 4.68 -30.28
N ARG A 474 6.72 3.54 -30.99
CA ARG A 474 7.22 3.44 -32.39
C ARG A 474 6.32 4.17 -33.36
N ALA A 475 5.00 4.02 -33.23
CA ALA A 475 4.03 4.67 -34.11
C ALA A 475 4.11 6.19 -34.03
N SER A 476 4.28 6.76 -32.83
CA SER A 476 4.48 8.20 -32.61
C SER A 476 5.89 8.68 -32.95
N GLY A 477 6.84 7.79 -33.20
CA GLY A 477 8.22 8.11 -33.54
C GLY A 477 9.06 8.66 -32.39
N VAL A 478 8.54 8.66 -31.15
CA VAL A 478 9.23 9.25 -29.98
C VAL A 478 10.20 8.28 -29.30
N GLY A 479 10.13 7.00 -29.60
CA GLY A 479 11.00 6.01 -28.99
C GLY A 479 10.61 4.56 -29.26
N ARG A 480 11.12 3.68 -28.43
CA ARG A 480 10.77 2.24 -28.38
C ARG A 480 11.11 1.66 -27.03
N LEU A 481 10.58 0.48 -26.74
CA LEU A 481 11.09 -0.35 -25.65
C LEU A 481 12.25 -1.23 -26.14
N GLU A 482 13.25 -1.40 -25.30
CA GLU A 482 14.34 -2.35 -25.47
C GLU A 482 14.21 -3.40 -24.35
N TYR A 483 13.72 -4.58 -24.73
CA TYR A 483 13.53 -5.67 -23.77
C TYR A 483 14.85 -6.18 -23.23
N LEU A 484 14.87 -6.50 -21.94
CA LEU A 484 16.07 -6.95 -21.22
C LEU A 484 16.25 -8.47 -21.24
N TYR A 485 15.21 -9.20 -21.66
CA TYR A 485 15.15 -10.66 -21.60
C TYR A 485 14.58 -11.22 -22.90
N ASP A 486 15.08 -12.40 -23.31
CA ASP A 486 14.57 -13.10 -24.49
C ASP A 486 13.18 -13.70 -24.23
N ASP A 487 12.98 -14.29 -23.04
CA ASP A 487 11.68 -14.78 -22.57
C ASP A 487 11.07 -13.79 -21.58
N LEU A 488 10.08 -13.03 -22.06
CA LEU A 488 9.41 -12.01 -21.24
C LEU A 488 8.47 -12.62 -20.21
N HIS A 489 7.83 -13.76 -20.52
CA HIS A 489 6.92 -14.43 -19.60
C HIS A 489 7.69 -14.96 -18.39
N GLU A 490 8.80 -15.65 -18.61
CA GLU A 490 9.68 -16.08 -17.52
C GLU A 490 10.23 -14.90 -16.73
N ALA A 491 10.60 -13.81 -17.40
CA ALA A 491 11.14 -12.62 -16.74
C ALA A 491 10.10 -11.91 -15.85
N VAL A 492 8.84 -11.87 -16.26
CA VAL A 492 7.72 -11.34 -15.45
C VAL A 492 7.43 -12.30 -14.29
N ASP A 493 7.22 -13.59 -14.55
CA ASP A 493 6.87 -14.57 -13.51
C ASP A 493 7.86 -14.58 -12.35
N ARG A 494 9.15 -14.52 -12.63
CA ARG A 494 10.20 -14.45 -11.59
C ARG A 494 10.12 -13.22 -10.70
N ARG A 495 9.45 -12.15 -11.13
CA ARG A 495 9.31 -10.88 -10.38
C ARG A 495 7.99 -10.78 -9.65
N LEU A 496 7.01 -11.61 -10.01
CA LEU A 496 5.71 -11.59 -9.34
C LEU A 496 5.86 -12.03 -7.88
N GLY A 497 5.41 -11.15 -7.00
CA GLY A 497 5.44 -11.38 -5.55
C GLY A 497 4.70 -10.28 -4.82
N GLY A 498 4.65 -10.34 -3.49
CA GLY A 498 3.90 -9.36 -2.72
C GLY A 498 4.19 -9.40 -1.23
N GLY A 499 3.22 -8.92 -0.46
CA GLY A 499 3.27 -8.81 1.00
C GLY A 499 3.19 -7.36 1.48
N PHE A 500 3.61 -6.38 0.67
CA PHE A 500 3.56 -4.96 1.02
C PHE A 500 2.16 -4.36 0.81
N HIS A 501 1.43 -4.81 -0.22
CA HIS A 501 0.03 -4.46 -0.47
C HIS A 501 -0.84 -5.70 -0.32
N GLN A 502 -1.64 -5.74 0.74
CA GLN A 502 -2.42 -6.91 1.14
C GLN A 502 -3.90 -6.64 0.87
N VAL A 503 -4.44 -7.20 -0.20
CA VAL A 503 -5.74 -6.86 -0.77
C VAL A 503 -6.64 -8.10 -0.85
N GLY A 504 -7.96 -7.96 -0.65
CA GLY A 504 -8.99 -8.91 -1.09
C GLY A 504 -9.43 -9.98 -0.10
N THR A 505 -8.69 -10.26 0.97
CA THR A 505 -8.93 -11.43 1.86
C THR A 505 -10.20 -11.35 2.74
N THR A 506 -10.86 -10.20 2.78
CA THR A 506 -12.20 -9.99 3.36
C THR A 506 -13.09 -9.21 2.39
N ARG A 507 -13.01 -9.55 1.10
CA ARG A 507 -13.59 -8.80 -0.02
C ARG A 507 -15.04 -8.39 0.20
N MET A 508 -15.40 -7.20 -0.25
CA MET A 508 -16.77 -6.72 -0.22
C MET A 508 -17.62 -7.29 -1.36
N SER A 509 -18.92 -7.38 -1.13
CA SER A 509 -19.89 -7.84 -2.10
C SER A 509 -21.28 -7.29 -1.81
N ALA A 510 -22.14 -7.23 -2.84
CA ALA A 510 -23.55 -6.86 -2.67
C ALA A 510 -24.36 -7.97 -1.97
N MET A 511 -23.96 -9.23 -2.16
CA MET A 511 -24.68 -10.39 -1.63
C MET A 511 -23.82 -11.17 -0.62
N PRO A 512 -24.38 -11.64 0.49
CA PRO A 512 -23.64 -12.39 1.50
C PRO A 512 -22.94 -13.65 0.97
N ALA A 513 -23.44 -14.25 -0.12
CA ALA A 513 -22.84 -15.43 -0.74
C ALA A 513 -21.53 -15.15 -1.47
N ASP A 514 -21.27 -13.89 -1.88
CA ASP A 514 -20.21 -13.53 -2.82
C ASP A 514 -19.01 -12.84 -2.16
N GLY A 515 -19.07 -12.59 -0.84
CA GLY A 515 -18.00 -11.91 -0.13
C GLY A 515 -18.10 -12.02 1.39
N VAL A 516 -17.35 -11.19 2.08
CA VAL A 516 -17.23 -11.19 3.55
C VAL A 516 -17.90 -9.99 4.18
N VAL A 517 -17.82 -8.82 3.53
CA VAL A 517 -18.42 -7.57 4.01
C VAL A 517 -19.34 -6.96 2.94
N ASP A 518 -20.29 -6.16 3.37
CA ASP A 518 -21.18 -5.42 2.49
C ASP A 518 -20.54 -4.12 1.97
N ALA A 519 -21.30 -3.34 1.19
CA ALA A 519 -20.89 -2.04 0.66
C ALA A 519 -20.51 -1.04 1.77
N ASN A 520 -21.03 -1.16 2.97
CA ASN A 520 -20.73 -0.32 4.13
C ASN A 520 -19.62 -0.89 5.01
N LEU A 521 -18.91 -1.93 4.52
CA LEU A 521 -17.84 -2.64 5.21
C LEU A 521 -18.32 -3.44 6.44
N ALA A 522 -19.64 -3.62 6.64
CA ALA A 522 -20.19 -4.46 7.70
C ALA A 522 -20.01 -5.94 7.34
N VAL A 523 -19.56 -6.75 8.29
CA VAL A 523 -19.46 -8.21 8.11
C VAL A 523 -20.86 -8.80 7.87
N HIS A 524 -21.04 -9.50 6.75
CA HIS A 524 -22.32 -10.12 6.43
C HIS A 524 -22.83 -10.99 7.58
N GLY A 525 -24.09 -10.80 7.95
CA GLY A 525 -24.71 -11.52 9.06
C GLY A 525 -24.35 -11.00 10.46
N VAL A 526 -23.52 -9.96 10.59
CA VAL A 526 -23.13 -9.36 11.88
C VAL A 526 -23.20 -7.85 11.81
N GLY A 527 -24.29 -7.27 12.34
CA GLY A 527 -24.65 -5.87 12.08
C GLY A 527 -23.76 -4.80 12.72
N ASN A 528 -22.87 -5.15 13.65
CA ASN A 528 -22.05 -4.20 14.41
C ASN A 528 -20.53 -4.45 14.34
N VAL A 529 -20.07 -5.28 13.39
CA VAL A 529 -18.64 -5.49 13.11
C VAL A 529 -18.33 -5.02 11.70
N PHE A 530 -17.38 -4.13 11.58
CA PHE A 530 -16.95 -3.51 10.31
C PHE A 530 -15.47 -3.78 10.06
N VAL A 531 -15.04 -3.80 8.78
CA VAL A 531 -13.64 -4.00 8.41
C VAL A 531 -13.13 -2.79 7.61
N ALA A 532 -12.23 -2.01 8.19
CA ALA A 532 -11.58 -0.86 7.56
C ALA A 532 -10.15 -1.22 7.10
N SER A 533 -10.03 -1.84 5.93
CA SER A 533 -8.76 -2.37 5.42
C SER A 533 -8.83 -2.60 3.92
N SER A 534 -7.68 -2.60 3.24
CA SER A 534 -7.56 -3.06 1.85
C SER A 534 -7.96 -4.52 1.64
N SER A 535 -8.03 -5.33 2.71
CA SER A 535 -8.56 -6.69 2.60
C SER A 535 -9.99 -6.75 2.09
N THR A 536 -10.76 -5.66 2.18
CA THR A 536 -12.15 -5.58 1.70
C THR A 536 -12.24 -5.28 0.20
N PHE A 537 -11.16 -4.90 -0.48
CA PHE A 537 -11.18 -4.48 -1.87
C PHE A 537 -11.44 -5.66 -2.81
N VAL A 538 -12.15 -5.40 -3.89
CA VAL A 538 -12.58 -6.42 -4.87
C VAL A 538 -11.50 -6.68 -5.91
N THR A 539 -10.78 -5.63 -6.32
CA THR A 539 -9.63 -5.67 -7.23
C THR A 539 -8.45 -4.97 -6.57
N SER A 540 -7.23 -5.23 -7.03
CA SER A 540 -6.04 -4.56 -6.49
C SER A 540 -5.76 -3.22 -7.17
N GLY A 541 -6.26 -3.01 -8.39
CA GLY A 541 -5.88 -1.87 -9.22
C GLY A 541 -4.36 -1.80 -9.47
N GLN A 542 -3.91 -0.74 -10.12
CA GLN A 542 -2.47 -0.47 -10.26
C GLN A 542 -1.91 0.46 -9.16
N ALA A 543 -2.76 1.00 -8.30
CA ALA A 543 -2.39 2.00 -7.30
C ALA A 543 -2.06 1.39 -5.94
N ASN A 544 -1.14 2.03 -5.19
CA ASN A 544 -0.93 1.67 -3.79
C ASN A 544 -2.22 1.85 -3.00
N SER A 545 -2.62 0.88 -2.23
CA SER A 545 -3.95 0.82 -1.58
C SER A 545 -4.21 1.92 -0.54
N THR A 546 -3.17 2.59 0.00
CA THR A 546 -3.29 3.50 1.17
C THR A 546 -4.25 4.66 0.92
N PHE A 547 -4.27 5.25 -0.28
CA PHE A 547 -5.20 6.33 -0.61
C PHE A 547 -6.66 5.86 -0.47
N MET A 548 -6.98 4.72 -1.07
CA MET A 548 -8.32 4.15 -1.01
C MET A 548 -8.69 3.66 0.39
N ILE A 549 -7.72 3.13 1.17
CA ILE A 549 -7.94 2.79 2.59
C ILE A 549 -8.44 4.00 3.37
N VAL A 550 -7.84 5.18 3.18
CA VAL A 550 -8.26 6.41 3.85
C VAL A 550 -9.62 6.88 3.35
N ALA A 551 -9.90 6.84 2.03
CA ALA A 551 -11.19 7.19 1.48
C ALA A 551 -12.33 6.29 2.01
N PHE A 552 -12.11 4.97 2.08
CA PHE A 552 -13.08 4.04 2.67
C PHE A 552 -13.25 4.22 4.18
N ALA A 553 -12.17 4.55 4.91
CA ALA A 553 -12.25 4.86 6.35
C ALA A 553 -13.12 6.10 6.63
N LEU A 554 -13.02 7.13 5.80
CA LEU A 554 -13.86 8.33 5.86
C LEU A 554 -15.34 8.00 5.59
N ARG A 555 -15.61 7.22 4.53
CA ARG A 555 -16.96 6.76 4.21
C ARG A 555 -17.56 5.91 5.34
N LEU A 556 -16.75 5.04 5.95
CA LEU A 556 -17.18 4.25 7.11
C LEU A 556 -17.48 5.13 8.33
N ALA A 557 -16.67 6.14 8.61
CA ALA A 557 -16.91 7.05 9.74
C ALA A 557 -18.22 7.83 9.56
N ASP A 558 -18.53 8.29 8.34
CA ASP A 558 -19.82 8.93 8.02
C ASP A 558 -20.99 7.95 8.18
N HIS A 559 -20.84 6.68 7.78
CA HIS A 559 -21.84 5.63 8.00
C HIS A 559 -22.08 5.34 9.48
N LEU A 560 -20.99 5.18 10.27
CA LEU A 560 -21.06 4.91 11.71
C LEU A 560 -21.75 6.05 12.49
N ARG A 561 -21.60 7.29 12.04
CA ARG A 561 -22.38 8.42 12.59
C ARG A 561 -23.88 8.15 12.48
N GLY A 562 -24.35 7.65 11.34
CA GLY A 562 -25.76 7.28 11.16
C GLY A 562 -26.19 6.13 12.07
N VAL A 563 -25.34 5.09 12.19
CA VAL A 563 -25.65 3.88 12.99
C VAL A 563 -25.67 4.16 14.49
N LEU A 564 -24.76 4.99 15.02
CA LEU A 564 -24.55 5.18 16.45
C LEU A 564 -25.26 6.43 17.03
N ARG A 565 -25.86 7.28 16.19
CA ARG A 565 -26.55 8.51 16.61
C ARG A 565 -28.05 8.50 16.34
N HIS A 566 -28.58 7.39 15.86
CA HIS A 566 -30.03 7.12 15.71
C HIS A 566 -30.45 6.05 16.71
#